data_41df939461b5d7e3a7d786617aa1e315
#
_entry.id   41df939461b5d7e3a7d786617aa1e315
#
_cell.length_a   1.000
_cell.length_b   1.000
_cell.length_c   1.000
_cell.angle_alpha   90.00
_cell.angle_beta   90.00
_cell.angle_gamma   90.00
#
_symmetry.space_group_name_H-M   'P 1'
#
loop_
_entity.id
_entity.type
_entity.pdbx_description
1 polymer ?
#
loop_
_entity_poly.entity_id
_entity_poly.type
_entity_poly.pdbx_seq_one_letter_code
_entity_poly.pdbx_strand_id
1 'polypeptide(L)'
;TYCRRCIDFGRSDDNFVKFHINIPVSKIEAPKKPSVRLSDVQEVASERLVDNTRKALNTLVWAVCGAGKTEIVYEVIYQAILESKTICLAIPRRDVVKELSERFYRDFSGYPISVLHGEEKVLEESNFYIMTTHQLVKYYNYFDIVIIDEVDAFPYSGDECLENGAKTSLKNNGVLAFLSATPSNKIK
;
A
#
# COMPACT_ATOMS: atom_id res chain seq x y z
N THR A 1 -29.50 3.94 12.47
CA THR A 1 -29.25 4.18 11.04
C THR A 1 -27.84 3.74 10.73
N TYR A 2 -27.60 2.97 9.70
CA TYR A 2 -26.29 2.55 9.28
C TYR A 2 -26.01 2.99 7.83
N CYS A 3 -24.75 3.27 7.53
CA CYS A 3 -24.34 3.65 6.19
C CYS A 3 -24.19 2.39 5.33
N ARG A 4 -24.92 2.29 4.22
CA ARG A 4 -24.82 1.15 3.30
C ARG A 4 -23.42 1.03 2.64
N ARG A 5 -22.73 2.16 2.45
CA ARG A 5 -21.34 2.18 1.92
C ARG A 5 -20.31 1.67 2.92
N CYS A 6 -20.62 1.79 4.23
CA CYS A 6 -19.69 1.43 5.29
C CYS A 6 -19.98 0.06 5.91
N ILE A 7 -20.95 -0.69 5.38
CA ILE A 7 -21.40 -1.96 6.00
C ILE A 7 -20.27 -2.99 6.07
N ASP A 8 -19.39 -2.99 5.09
CA ASP A 8 -18.21 -3.88 5.02
C ASP A 8 -17.09 -3.50 6.00
N PHE A 9 -17.16 -2.30 6.61
CA PHE A 9 -16.17 -1.84 7.60
C PHE A 9 -16.56 -2.16 9.04
N GLY A 10 -17.72 -2.82 9.23
CA GLY A 10 -18.30 -3.11 10.53
C GLY A 10 -19.26 -2.01 11.00
N ARG A 11 -19.93 -2.30 12.12
CA ARG A 11 -20.89 -1.36 12.69
C ARG A 11 -20.18 -0.12 13.22
N SER A 12 -20.65 1.05 12.82
CA SER A 12 -20.23 2.34 13.38
C SER A 12 -21.48 3.15 13.69
N ASP A 13 -21.64 3.55 14.93
CA ASP A 13 -22.71 4.42 15.40
C ASP A 13 -22.15 5.46 16.39
N ASP A 14 -23.01 6.37 16.87
CA ASP A 14 -22.63 7.47 17.76
C ASP A 14 -22.06 7.02 19.12
N ASN A 15 -22.17 5.72 19.45
CA ASN A 15 -21.64 5.15 20.68
C ASN A 15 -20.22 4.58 20.52
N PHE A 16 -19.68 4.58 19.28
CA PHE A 16 -18.32 4.10 19.03
C PHE A 16 -17.31 5.24 19.14
N VAL A 17 -16.39 5.11 20.07
CA VAL A 17 -15.21 5.97 20.15
C VAL A 17 -14.07 5.31 19.35
N LYS A 18 -13.60 6.01 18.33
CA LYS A 18 -12.47 5.54 17.53
C LYS A 18 -11.16 5.99 18.20
N PHE A 19 -10.40 5.06 18.70
CA PHE A 19 -9.06 5.32 19.23
C PHE A 19 -8.05 5.13 18.11
N HIS A 20 -7.17 6.11 17.94
CA HIS A 20 -5.98 6.00 17.11
C HIS A 20 -4.78 5.81 18.02
N ILE A 21 -4.15 4.64 17.93
CA ILE A 21 -2.98 4.32 18.71
C ILE A 21 -1.80 4.26 17.75
N ASN A 22 -0.88 5.18 17.89
CA ASN A 22 0.42 5.08 17.22
C ASN A 22 1.29 4.10 18.01
N ILE A 23 1.36 2.88 17.53
CA ILE A 23 2.29 1.88 18.07
C ILE A 23 3.64 2.16 17.39
N PRO A 24 4.68 2.53 18.16
CA PRO A 24 6.00 2.68 17.58
C PRO A 24 6.44 1.32 17.02
N VAL A 25 6.83 1.28 15.77
CA VAL A 25 7.35 0.07 15.15
C VAL A 25 8.74 -0.17 15.74
N SER A 26 8.94 -1.34 16.34
CA SER A 26 10.27 -1.76 16.81
C SER A 26 11.25 -1.78 15.65
N LYS A 27 12.51 -1.51 15.93
CA LYS A 27 13.54 -1.57 14.89
C LYS A 27 13.78 -3.04 14.53
N ILE A 28 13.14 -3.47 13.44
CA ILE A 28 13.27 -4.82 12.89
C ILE A 28 14.52 -4.86 12.04
N GLU A 29 15.27 -5.96 12.12
CA GLU A 29 16.44 -6.16 11.26
C GLU A 29 16.00 -6.17 9.79
N ALA A 30 16.67 -5.37 8.98
CA ALA A 30 16.32 -5.26 7.57
C ALA A 30 16.58 -6.58 6.83
N PRO A 31 15.68 -6.97 5.89
CA PRO A 31 15.87 -8.18 5.10
C PRO A 31 17.08 -8.02 4.16
N LYS A 32 17.55 -9.15 3.64
CA LYS A 32 18.45 -9.12 2.49
C LYS A 32 17.74 -8.42 1.32
N LYS A 33 18.47 -7.56 0.60
CA LYS A 33 17.91 -6.89 -0.59
C LYS A 33 17.33 -7.92 -1.57
N PRO A 34 16.06 -7.79 -1.96
CA PRO A 34 15.45 -8.68 -2.94
C PRO A 34 16.18 -8.64 -4.27
N SER A 35 16.41 -9.81 -4.88
CA SER A 35 17.05 -9.91 -6.21
C SER A 35 15.96 -9.91 -7.28
N VAL A 36 15.58 -8.74 -7.75
CA VAL A 36 14.61 -8.57 -8.83
C VAL A 36 15.34 -8.09 -10.08
N ARG A 37 15.10 -8.77 -11.20
CA ARG A 37 15.64 -8.33 -12.50
C ARG A 37 14.67 -7.35 -13.14
N LEU A 38 15.11 -6.14 -13.30
CA LEU A 38 14.38 -5.08 -14.00
C LEU A 38 14.95 -4.90 -15.40
N SER A 39 14.12 -4.52 -16.36
CA SER A 39 14.57 -3.95 -17.63
C SER A 39 15.02 -2.51 -17.42
N ASP A 40 15.78 -1.95 -18.35
CA ASP A 40 16.30 -0.57 -18.26
C ASP A 40 15.17 0.45 -18.00
N VAL A 41 14.01 0.28 -18.63
CA VAL A 41 12.86 1.14 -18.44
C VAL A 41 12.24 1.00 -17.03
N GLN A 42 12.16 -0.22 -16.52
CA GLN A 42 11.67 -0.48 -15.16
C GLN A 42 12.65 0.06 -14.12
N GLU A 43 13.96 -0.05 -14.36
CA GLU A 43 14.99 0.48 -13.48
C GLU A 43 14.86 2.00 -13.33
N VAL A 44 14.77 2.72 -14.44
CA VAL A 44 14.54 4.17 -14.45
C VAL A 44 13.23 4.54 -13.74
N ALA A 45 12.17 3.77 -13.93
CA ALA A 45 10.89 4.01 -13.25
C ALA A 45 10.98 3.77 -11.74
N SER A 46 11.69 2.73 -11.32
CA SER A 46 11.94 2.38 -9.92
C SER A 46 12.76 3.45 -9.21
N GLU A 47 13.86 3.90 -9.83
CA GLU A 47 14.69 4.98 -9.30
C GLU A 47 13.91 6.28 -9.12
N ARG A 48 13.12 6.66 -10.14
CA ARG A 48 12.25 7.86 -10.05
C ARG A 48 11.21 7.74 -8.96
N LEU A 49 10.63 6.56 -8.75
CA LEU A 49 9.67 6.33 -7.68
C LEU A 49 10.34 6.53 -6.30
N VAL A 50 11.54 6.00 -6.09
CA VAL A 50 12.32 6.21 -4.86
C VAL A 50 12.63 7.69 -4.65
N ASP A 51 13.12 8.37 -5.70
CA ASP A 51 13.46 9.80 -5.61
C ASP A 51 12.24 10.68 -5.30
N ASN A 52 11.11 10.42 -5.94
CA ASN A 52 9.87 11.15 -5.68
C ASN A 52 9.37 10.90 -4.25
N THR A 53 9.48 9.68 -3.77
CA THR A 53 9.13 9.34 -2.38
C THR A 53 9.98 10.11 -1.37
N ARG A 54 11.28 10.23 -1.62
CA ARG A 54 12.19 11.03 -0.76
C ARG A 54 11.87 12.52 -0.78
N LYS A 55 11.35 13.02 -1.90
CA LYS A 55 10.93 14.41 -2.07
C LYS A 55 9.47 14.68 -1.62
N ALA A 56 8.82 13.69 -1.02
CA ALA A 56 7.40 13.72 -0.64
C ALA A 56 6.47 14.08 -1.82
N LEU A 57 6.74 13.55 -3.01
CA LEU A 57 5.96 13.76 -4.22
C LEU A 57 5.10 12.54 -4.54
N ASN A 58 3.81 12.75 -4.71
CA ASN A 58 2.91 11.71 -5.22
C ASN A 58 3.30 11.32 -6.64
N THR A 59 3.17 10.03 -6.96
CA THR A 59 3.69 9.48 -8.22
C THR A 59 2.68 8.57 -8.89
N LEU A 60 2.55 8.67 -10.20
CA LEU A 60 1.82 7.72 -11.02
C LEU A 60 2.82 6.91 -11.88
N VAL A 61 2.83 5.59 -11.70
CA VAL A 61 3.52 4.66 -12.59
C VAL A 61 2.50 4.13 -13.60
N TRP A 62 2.60 4.63 -14.81
CA TRP A 62 1.71 4.26 -15.90
C TRP A 62 2.41 3.31 -16.86
N ALA A 63 2.01 2.04 -16.86
CA ALA A 63 2.56 1.02 -17.74
C ALA A 63 1.50 -0.04 -18.08
N VAL A 64 1.60 -0.63 -19.24
CA VAL A 64 0.64 -1.65 -19.71
C VAL A 64 0.54 -2.86 -18.76
N CYS A 65 -0.53 -3.65 -18.89
CA CYS A 65 -0.65 -4.89 -18.15
C CYS A 65 0.54 -5.82 -18.47
N GLY A 66 1.05 -6.52 -17.46
CA GLY A 66 2.21 -7.41 -17.63
C GLY A 66 3.56 -6.72 -17.74
N ALA A 67 3.63 -5.38 -17.70
CA ALA A 67 4.90 -4.64 -17.75
C ALA A 67 5.74 -4.71 -16.46
N GLY A 68 5.36 -5.54 -15.50
CA GLY A 68 6.10 -5.70 -14.24
C GLY A 68 6.01 -4.49 -13.32
N LYS A 69 4.82 -3.87 -13.22
CA LYS A 69 4.61 -2.73 -12.30
C LYS A 69 4.91 -3.07 -10.85
N THR A 70 4.60 -4.30 -10.44
CA THR A 70 4.88 -4.78 -9.09
C THR A 70 6.38 -4.88 -8.82
N GLU A 71 7.19 -5.25 -9.81
CA GLU A 71 8.64 -5.32 -9.67
C GLU A 71 9.28 -3.94 -9.43
N ILE A 72 8.71 -2.90 -10.03
CA ILE A 72 9.19 -1.50 -9.90
C ILE A 72 9.12 -1.02 -8.43
N VAL A 73 8.17 -1.50 -7.64
CA VAL A 73 7.99 -1.05 -6.25
C VAL A 73 8.89 -1.74 -5.23
N TYR A 74 9.62 -2.79 -5.62
CA TYR A 74 10.49 -3.52 -4.68
C TYR A 74 11.55 -2.62 -4.04
N GLU A 75 12.19 -1.76 -4.84
CA GLU A 75 13.23 -0.88 -4.33
C GLU A 75 12.68 0.15 -3.32
N VAL A 76 11.52 0.77 -3.61
CA VAL A 76 10.95 1.74 -2.68
C VAL A 76 10.49 1.07 -1.39
N ILE A 77 9.97 -0.17 -1.45
CA ILE A 77 9.61 -0.95 -0.26
C ILE A 77 10.88 -1.25 0.56
N TYR A 78 11.93 -1.72 -0.09
CA TYR A 78 13.19 -2.03 0.58
C TYR A 78 13.80 -0.79 1.26
N GLN A 79 13.83 0.35 0.57
CA GLN A 79 14.33 1.61 1.13
C GLN A 79 13.47 2.09 2.31
N ALA A 80 12.14 1.97 2.22
CA ALA A 80 11.25 2.29 3.33
C ALA A 80 11.53 1.43 4.57
N ILE A 81 11.79 0.14 4.39
CA ILE A 81 12.16 -0.78 5.47
C ILE A 81 13.48 -0.35 6.12
N LEU A 82 14.50 -0.04 5.32
CA LEU A 82 15.80 0.44 5.81
C LEU A 82 15.68 1.73 6.62
N GLU A 83 14.79 2.62 6.20
CA GLU A 83 14.52 3.91 6.85
C GLU A 83 13.52 3.79 8.01
N SER A 84 13.09 2.58 8.37
CA SER A 84 12.06 2.32 9.39
C SER A 84 10.74 3.08 9.15
N LYS A 85 10.44 3.37 7.88
CA LYS A 85 9.17 3.97 7.45
C LYS A 85 8.07 2.93 7.34
N THR A 86 6.85 3.31 7.70
CA THR A 86 5.69 2.47 7.50
C THR A 86 5.20 2.55 6.05
N ILE A 87 5.16 1.41 5.37
CA ILE A 87 4.75 1.32 3.97
C ILE A 87 3.61 0.33 3.78
N CYS A 88 2.66 0.69 2.95
CA CYS A 88 1.52 -0.15 2.58
C CYS A 88 1.45 -0.35 1.07
N LEU A 89 1.33 -1.61 0.64
CA LEU A 89 0.92 -1.99 -0.71
C LEU A 89 -0.57 -2.37 -0.65
N ALA A 90 -1.41 -1.52 -1.21
CA ALA A 90 -2.86 -1.69 -1.23
C ALA A 90 -3.34 -2.14 -2.62
N ILE A 91 -4.20 -3.16 -2.65
CA ILE A 91 -4.66 -3.79 -3.88
C ILE A 91 -6.19 -3.92 -3.79
N PRO A 92 -6.96 -3.64 -4.86
CA PRO A 92 -8.42 -3.75 -4.81
C PRO A 92 -8.93 -5.18 -4.57
N ARG A 93 -8.22 -6.20 -5.04
CA ARG A 93 -8.67 -7.59 -5.10
C ARG A 93 -8.02 -8.45 -4.01
N ARG A 94 -8.84 -9.26 -3.30
CA ARG A 94 -8.39 -10.14 -2.20
C ARG A 94 -7.49 -11.28 -2.66
N ASP A 95 -7.82 -11.89 -3.79
CA ASP A 95 -7.05 -12.98 -4.39
C ASP A 95 -5.63 -12.54 -4.74
N VAL A 96 -5.48 -11.33 -5.29
CA VAL A 96 -4.19 -10.74 -5.63
C VAL A 96 -3.37 -10.40 -4.37
N VAL A 97 -4.03 -9.91 -3.30
CA VAL A 97 -3.35 -9.68 -2.01
C VAL A 97 -2.69 -10.96 -1.51
N LYS A 98 -3.41 -12.09 -1.56
CA LYS A 98 -2.89 -13.39 -1.11
C LYS A 98 -1.69 -13.84 -1.96
N GLU A 99 -1.83 -13.82 -3.27
CA GLU A 99 -0.74 -14.18 -4.20
C GLU A 99 0.51 -13.32 -3.99
N LEU A 100 0.33 -12.00 -3.94
CA LEU A 100 1.46 -11.09 -3.75
C LEU A 100 2.09 -11.22 -2.35
N SER A 101 1.31 -11.45 -1.30
CA SER A 101 1.89 -11.63 0.03
C SER A 101 2.83 -12.84 0.09
N GLU A 102 2.45 -13.99 -0.48
CA GLU A 102 3.31 -15.16 -0.57
C GLU A 102 4.61 -14.87 -1.34
N ARG A 103 4.51 -14.11 -2.43
CA ARG A 103 5.66 -13.68 -3.22
C ARG A 103 6.59 -12.77 -2.43
N PHE A 104 6.06 -11.74 -1.76
CA PHE A 104 6.86 -10.81 -0.97
C PHE A 104 7.50 -11.48 0.26
N TYR A 105 6.82 -12.40 0.94
CA TYR A 105 7.40 -13.21 2.02
C TYR A 105 8.65 -13.95 1.57
N ARG A 106 8.59 -14.58 0.40
CA ARG A 106 9.74 -15.30 -0.17
C ARG A 106 10.87 -14.34 -0.55
N ASP A 107 10.53 -13.27 -1.26
CA ASP A 107 11.50 -12.38 -1.89
C ASP A 107 12.18 -11.44 -0.87
N PHE A 108 11.52 -11.13 0.24
CA PHE A 108 12.09 -10.37 1.37
C PHE A 108 12.65 -11.28 2.48
N SER A 109 12.96 -12.55 2.16
CA SER A 109 13.66 -13.49 3.05
C SER A 109 13.05 -13.61 4.44
N GLY A 110 11.73 -13.70 4.53
CA GLY A 110 11.01 -13.88 5.79
C GLY A 110 10.90 -12.62 6.65
N TYR A 111 11.12 -11.44 6.08
CA TYR A 111 10.79 -10.19 6.75
C TYR A 111 9.31 -10.19 7.16
N PRO A 112 8.95 -9.78 8.40
CA PRO A 112 7.58 -9.79 8.84
C PRO A 112 6.73 -8.83 7.98
N ILE A 113 5.60 -9.32 7.49
CA ILE A 113 4.66 -8.56 6.65
C ILE A 113 3.27 -8.68 7.24
N SER A 114 2.65 -7.58 7.59
CA SER A 114 1.26 -7.57 8.01
C SER A 114 0.33 -7.67 6.81
N VAL A 115 -0.44 -8.75 6.72
CA VAL A 115 -1.36 -9.02 5.59
C VAL A 115 -2.81 -8.92 6.05
N LEU A 116 -3.61 -8.08 5.38
CA LEU A 116 -5.01 -7.84 5.74
C LEU A 116 -5.93 -7.93 4.51
N HIS A 117 -6.75 -8.96 4.47
CA HIS A 117 -7.77 -9.10 3.43
C HIS A 117 -9.06 -9.73 4.00
N GLY A 118 -10.20 -9.08 3.76
CA GLY A 118 -11.47 -9.55 4.29
C GLY A 118 -11.47 -9.63 5.83
N GLU A 119 -11.84 -10.79 6.37
CA GLU A 119 -11.80 -11.09 7.80
C GLU A 119 -10.45 -11.68 8.22
N GLU A 120 -9.67 -12.19 7.28
CA GLU A 120 -8.35 -12.75 7.55
C GLU A 120 -7.34 -11.63 7.80
N LYS A 121 -6.60 -11.77 8.89
CA LYS A 121 -5.57 -10.82 9.31
C LYS A 121 -4.39 -11.60 9.84
N VAL A 122 -3.26 -11.43 9.19
CA VAL A 122 -1.95 -11.79 9.75
C VAL A 122 -1.30 -10.47 10.16
N LEU A 123 -1.36 -10.16 11.46
CA LEU A 123 -0.73 -8.98 12.03
C LEU A 123 0.57 -9.40 12.67
N GLU A 124 1.65 -8.97 12.09
CA GLU A 124 3.00 -9.10 12.62
C GLU A 124 3.50 -7.73 13.06
N GLU A 125 4.43 -7.69 13.99
CA GLU A 125 5.14 -6.47 14.29
C GLU A 125 6.02 -6.12 13.09
N SER A 126 5.53 -5.22 12.24
CA SER A 126 6.11 -4.89 10.95
C SER A 126 5.83 -3.46 10.57
N ASN A 127 6.69 -2.89 9.75
CA ASN A 127 6.45 -1.63 9.06
C ASN A 127 6.07 -1.82 7.58
N PHE A 128 5.96 -3.06 7.10
CA PHE A 128 5.47 -3.38 5.76
C PHE A 128 4.11 -4.07 5.80
N TYR A 129 3.14 -3.51 5.11
CA TYR A 129 1.76 -3.95 5.05
C TYR A 129 1.35 -4.28 3.62
N ILE A 130 0.66 -5.40 3.43
CA ILE A 130 -0.03 -5.74 2.18
C ILE A 130 -1.51 -5.92 2.50
N MET A 131 -2.39 -5.17 1.85
CA MET A 131 -3.81 -5.22 2.21
C MET A 131 -4.73 -4.87 1.04
N THR A 132 -6.02 -5.14 1.23
CA THR A 132 -7.01 -4.60 0.29
C THR A 132 -7.21 -3.10 0.51
N THR A 133 -7.58 -2.37 -0.56
CA THR A 133 -7.86 -0.92 -0.48
C THR A 133 -8.92 -0.57 0.55
N HIS A 134 -9.88 -1.46 0.82
CA HIS A 134 -10.89 -1.29 1.87
C HIS A 134 -10.28 -1.23 3.28
N GLN A 135 -9.17 -1.91 3.53
CA GLN A 135 -8.54 -1.88 4.85
C GLN A 135 -7.91 -0.52 5.16
N LEU A 136 -7.50 0.26 4.15
CA LEU A 136 -6.93 1.60 4.34
C LEU A 136 -7.85 2.54 5.12
N VAL A 137 -9.17 2.41 4.94
CA VAL A 137 -10.16 3.24 5.65
C VAL A 137 -10.09 3.10 7.18
N LYS A 138 -9.49 2.01 7.67
CA LYS A 138 -9.33 1.74 9.11
C LYS A 138 -8.10 2.43 9.71
N TYR A 139 -7.21 2.97 8.87
CA TYR A 139 -5.99 3.64 9.29
C TYR A 139 -6.14 5.16 9.22
N TYR A 140 -5.46 5.85 10.09
CA TYR A 140 -5.43 7.31 10.12
C TYR A 140 -4.04 7.79 10.52
N ASN A 141 -3.43 8.65 9.69
CA ASN A 141 -2.11 9.24 9.94
C ASN A 141 -1.04 8.19 10.33
N TYR A 142 -1.01 7.09 9.61
CA TYR A 142 -0.22 5.91 9.99
C TYR A 142 0.91 5.60 9.02
N PHE A 143 0.68 5.66 7.71
CA PHE A 143 1.65 5.27 6.70
C PHE A 143 2.50 6.45 6.24
N ASP A 144 3.80 6.20 6.09
CA ASP A 144 4.70 7.14 5.40
C ASP A 144 4.54 7.03 3.89
N ILE A 145 4.25 5.81 3.40
CA ILE A 145 4.08 5.53 1.96
C ILE A 145 2.88 4.62 1.78
N VAL A 146 1.98 4.98 0.88
CA VAL A 146 0.92 4.09 0.40
C VAL A 146 1.07 3.92 -1.11
N ILE A 147 1.21 2.67 -1.53
CA ILE A 147 1.23 2.29 -2.94
C ILE A 147 -0.12 1.62 -3.25
N ILE A 148 -0.84 2.10 -4.25
CA ILE A 148 -2.08 1.49 -4.71
C ILE A 148 -1.83 0.87 -6.07
N ASP A 149 -1.86 -0.46 -6.13
CA ASP A 149 -1.78 -1.18 -7.40
C ASP A 149 -3.18 -1.33 -8.00
N GLU A 150 -3.25 -1.39 -9.31
CA GLU A 150 -4.51 -1.46 -10.08
C GLU A 150 -5.52 -0.38 -9.68
N VAL A 151 -5.07 0.87 -9.54
CA VAL A 151 -5.91 1.99 -9.09
C VAL A 151 -7.15 2.25 -9.97
N ASP A 152 -7.13 1.77 -11.20
CA ASP A 152 -8.22 1.80 -12.17
C ASP A 152 -9.23 0.65 -11.98
N ALA A 153 -8.92 -0.36 -11.15
CA ALA A 153 -9.80 -1.49 -10.93
C ALA A 153 -10.90 -1.19 -9.89
N PHE A 154 -12.06 -1.83 -10.10
CA PHE A 154 -13.11 -1.89 -9.09
C PHE A 154 -12.61 -2.72 -7.87
N PRO A 155 -12.94 -2.33 -6.62
CA PRO A 155 -13.85 -1.26 -6.21
C PRO A 155 -13.20 0.11 -5.98
N TYR A 156 -11.89 0.27 -6.12
CA TYR A 156 -11.21 1.53 -5.79
C TYR A 156 -11.59 2.66 -6.75
N SER A 157 -11.63 2.37 -8.04
CA SER A 157 -11.93 3.36 -9.06
C SER A 157 -13.36 3.92 -8.92
N GLY A 158 -13.46 5.23 -8.65
CA GLY A 158 -14.74 5.93 -8.51
C GLY A 158 -15.40 5.82 -7.13
N ASP A 159 -14.75 5.19 -6.15
CA ASP A 159 -15.22 5.18 -4.76
C ASP A 159 -14.50 6.26 -3.91
N GLU A 160 -15.21 7.37 -3.66
CA GLU A 160 -14.68 8.48 -2.86
C GLU A 160 -14.31 8.07 -1.42
N CYS A 161 -14.98 7.07 -0.84
CA CYS A 161 -14.67 6.59 0.50
C CYS A 161 -13.29 5.92 0.52
N LEU A 162 -12.99 5.10 -0.48
CA LEU A 162 -11.69 4.45 -0.61
C LEU A 162 -10.58 5.45 -0.97
N GLU A 163 -10.86 6.41 -1.87
CA GLU A 163 -9.91 7.48 -2.20
C GLU A 163 -9.57 8.33 -0.96
N ASN A 164 -10.59 8.69 -0.15
CA ASN A 164 -10.38 9.43 1.08
C ASN A 164 -9.69 8.57 2.14
N GLY A 165 -10.03 7.28 2.25
CA GLY A 165 -9.36 6.34 3.13
C GLY A 165 -7.86 6.25 2.85
N ALA A 166 -7.47 6.18 1.59
CA ALA A 166 -6.07 6.19 1.20
C ALA A 166 -5.35 7.48 1.64
N LYS A 167 -5.98 8.65 1.43
CA LYS A 167 -5.42 9.95 1.83
C LYS A 167 -5.31 10.10 3.35
N THR A 168 -6.36 9.73 4.09
CA THR A 168 -6.38 9.88 5.55
C THR A 168 -5.50 8.87 6.27
N SER A 169 -5.18 7.75 5.63
CA SER A 169 -4.25 6.77 6.17
C SER A 169 -2.79 7.23 6.16
N LEU A 170 -2.46 8.20 5.30
CA LEU A 170 -1.13 8.80 5.21
C LEU A 170 -0.82 9.74 6.39
N LYS A 171 0.43 9.74 6.81
CA LYS A 171 1.00 10.79 7.67
C LYS A 171 1.04 12.14 6.94
N ASN A 172 1.21 13.24 7.67
CA ASN A 172 1.20 14.61 7.12
C ASN A 172 2.16 14.80 5.93
N ASN A 173 3.32 14.13 5.93
CA ASN A 173 4.30 14.15 4.85
C ASN A 173 4.34 12.82 4.09
N GLY A 174 3.28 12.02 4.20
CA GLY A 174 3.19 10.73 3.54
C GLY A 174 3.00 10.86 2.04
N VAL A 175 3.40 9.84 1.31
CA VAL A 175 3.42 9.80 -0.15
C VAL A 175 2.44 8.77 -0.67
N LEU A 176 1.69 9.14 -1.69
CA LEU A 176 0.79 8.25 -2.42
C LEU A 176 1.39 7.92 -3.79
N ALA A 177 1.60 6.63 -4.04
CA ALA A 177 2.03 6.14 -5.35
C ALA A 177 0.91 5.30 -5.97
N PHE A 178 0.62 5.55 -7.23
CA PHE A 178 -0.38 4.81 -8.00
C PHE A 178 0.29 3.98 -9.09
N LEU A 179 -0.16 2.73 -9.24
CA LEU A 179 0.21 1.88 -10.36
C LEU A 179 -1.05 1.63 -11.20
N SER A 180 -0.97 1.86 -12.50
CA SER A 180 -2.11 1.69 -13.39
C SER A 180 -1.70 1.33 -14.81
N ALA A 181 -2.53 0.54 -15.47
CA ALA A 181 -2.44 0.33 -16.91
C ALA A 181 -3.30 1.33 -17.69
N THR A 182 -4.41 1.79 -17.10
CA THR A 182 -5.41 2.64 -17.74
C THR A 182 -5.86 3.77 -16.80
N PRO A 183 -4.92 4.65 -16.35
CA PRO A 183 -5.25 5.66 -15.36
C PRO A 183 -6.34 6.61 -15.86
N SER A 184 -7.30 6.89 -14.98
CA SER A 184 -8.35 7.87 -15.27
C SER A 184 -7.77 9.29 -15.40
N ASN A 185 -8.49 10.18 -16.08
CA ASN A 185 -8.07 11.58 -16.22
C ASN A 185 -7.97 12.34 -14.88
N LYS A 186 -8.60 11.83 -13.83
CA LYS A 186 -8.54 12.39 -12.47
C LYS A 186 -7.20 12.13 -11.78
N ILE A 187 -6.48 11.08 -12.20
CA ILE A 187 -5.22 10.64 -11.58
C ILE A 187 -3.99 11.11 -12.40
N LYS A 188 -4.19 11.41 -13.67
CA LYS A 188 -3.18 12.04 -14.55
C LYS A 188 -2.98 13.50 -14.18
#